data_29081cc4b2a751c222c0b714011632e6
#
_entry.id   29081cc4b2a751c222c0b714011632e6
#
_cell.length_a   1.000
_cell.length_b   1.000
_cell.length_c   1.000
_cell.angle_alpha   90.00
_cell.angle_beta   90.00
_cell.angle_gamma   90.00
#
_symmetry.space_group_name_H-M   'P 1'
#
loop_
_entity.id
_entity.type
_entity.pdbx_description
1 polymer ?
#
loop_
_entity_poly.entity_id
_entity_poly.type
_entity_poly.pdbx_seq_one_letter_code
_entity_poly.pdbx_strand_id
1 'polypeptide(L)'
;MKATGVVAALMSAPDFPIASVDIGDRSPNEAIDGFLKHREHERWVLLGQHAPQSNEQLWTAWIQAARNEIRKTMVARSVDAEFLRYLAGTHHISEAFSRAGVQDGQSSAWVLRLPDAAGEANDLGHLQPRAGGDTTFEADVESLMKALGWTQTMDNISFSIEGARRLGVDLDGWPEGRRSESVVAHVLMADDQSSSHR
;
A
#
# COMPACT_ATOMS: atom_id res chain seq x y z
N MET A 1 13.36 -10.69 -45.87
CA MET A 1 12.30 -10.76 -44.84
C MET A 1 12.89 -10.24 -43.55
N LYS A 2 12.54 -9.01 -43.16
CA LYS A 2 12.99 -8.39 -41.90
C LYS A 2 11.95 -8.72 -40.86
N ALA A 3 12.35 -9.49 -39.82
CA ALA A 3 11.55 -9.70 -38.65
C ALA A 3 11.57 -8.42 -37.79
N THR A 4 10.50 -7.66 -37.83
CA THR A 4 10.28 -6.51 -37.00
C THR A 4 9.91 -7.04 -35.60
N GLY A 5 10.90 -7.13 -34.72
CA GLY A 5 10.65 -7.41 -33.32
C GLY A 5 9.85 -6.25 -32.71
N VAL A 6 8.60 -6.49 -32.40
CA VAL A 6 7.80 -5.63 -31.54
C VAL A 6 8.35 -5.82 -30.14
N VAL A 7 9.25 -4.92 -29.74
CA VAL A 7 9.59 -4.70 -28.34
C VAL A 7 8.33 -4.10 -27.72
N ALA A 8 7.53 -4.94 -27.07
CA ALA A 8 6.48 -4.46 -26.19
C ALA A 8 7.19 -3.63 -25.12
N ALA A 9 7.06 -2.30 -25.19
CA ALA A 9 7.42 -1.42 -24.12
C ALA A 9 6.60 -1.89 -22.91
N LEU A 10 7.26 -2.47 -21.93
CA LEU A 10 6.71 -2.65 -20.58
C LEU A 10 6.41 -1.23 -20.09
N MET A 11 5.17 -0.80 -20.27
CA MET A 11 4.68 0.41 -19.62
C MET A 11 4.73 0.10 -18.12
N SER A 12 5.68 0.71 -17.42
CA SER A 12 5.70 0.67 -15.97
C SER A 12 4.34 1.20 -15.48
N ALA A 13 3.79 0.57 -14.44
CA ALA A 13 2.59 1.07 -13.81
C ALA A 13 2.82 2.54 -13.39
N PRO A 14 1.81 3.42 -13.47
CA PRO A 14 1.94 4.79 -13.00
C PRO A 14 2.33 4.79 -11.52
N ASP A 15 2.88 5.91 -11.05
CA ASP A 15 3.20 6.05 -9.64
C ASP A 15 1.92 5.96 -8.80
N PHE A 16 2.02 5.26 -7.67
CA PHE A 16 0.89 5.15 -6.75
C PHE A 16 0.66 6.51 -6.06
N PRO A 17 -0.60 6.93 -5.81
CA PRO A 17 -0.89 8.18 -5.11
C PRO A 17 -0.42 8.10 -3.65
N ILE A 18 0.82 8.48 -3.39
CA ILE A 18 1.48 8.39 -2.10
C ILE A 18 2.41 9.60 -1.87
N ALA A 19 2.48 10.07 -0.63
CA ALA A 19 3.35 11.14 -0.21
C ALA A 19 4.10 10.78 1.07
N SER A 20 5.37 11.11 1.15
CA SER A 20 6.15 11.00 2.39
C SER A 20 5.90 12.20 3.28
N VAL A 21 5.83 12.00 4.59
CA VAL A 21 5.48 13.02 5.58
C VAL A 21 6.34 12.91 6.83
N ASP A 22 6.67 14.05 7.40
CA ASP A 22 7.24 14.18 8.74
C ASP A 22 6.09 14.38 9.74
N ILE A 23 5.94 13.42 10.66
CA ILE A 23 4.93 13.42 11.73
C ILE A 23 5.46 14.00 13.04
N GLY A 24 6.76 14.36 13.08
CA GLY A 24 7.46 14.86 14.27
C GLY A 24 7.63 13.79 15.36
N ASP A 25 7.76 14.23 16.60
CA ASP A 25 8.01 13.35 17.76
C ASP A 25 6.71 12.75 18.35
N ARG A 26 5.69 12.53 17.53
CA ARG A 26 4.42 11.96 17.98
C ARG A 26 4.55 10.46 18.23
N SER A 27 3.85 9.99 19.27
CA SER A 27 3.66 8.56 19.43
C SER A 27 2.81 7.99 18.26
N PRO A 28 2.92 6.69 17.96
CA PRO A 28 2.08 6.06 16.94
C PRO A 28 0.57 6.28 17.14
N ASN A 29 0.11 6.21 18.39
CA ASN A 29 -1.30 6.43 18.71
C ASN A 29 -1.74 7.87 18.41
N GLU A 30 -0.94 8.88 18.79
CA GLU A 30 -1.26 10.27 18.48
C GLU A 30 -1.28 10.55 16.99
N ALA A 31 -0.34 9.96 16.23
CA ALA A 31 -0.31 10.08 14.79
C ALA A 31 -1.55 9.42 14.14
N ILE A 32 -1.88 8.20 14.57
CA ILE A 32 -3.04 7.45 14.05
C ILE A 32 -4.35 8.17 14.39
N ASP A 33 -4.55 8.56 15.64
CA ASP A 33 -5.77 9.24 16.10
C ASP A 33 -5.95 10.58 15.38
N GLY A 34 -4.87 11.35 15.23
CA GLY A 34 -4.87 12.59 14.46
C GLY A 34 -5.25 12.35 13.02
N PHE A 35 -4.64 11.37 12.37
CA PHE A 35 -4.91 11.01 10.98
C PHE A 35 -6.36 10.56 10.78
N LEU A 36 -6.86 9.63 11.59
CA LEU A 36 -8.23 9.13 11.50
C LEU A 36 -9.28 10.22 11.72
N LYS A 37 -8.98 11.22 12.55
CA LYS A 37 -9.86 12.36 12.80
C LYS A 37 -9.97 13.32 11.62
N HIS A 38 -8.90 13.47 10.83
CA HIS A 38 -8.82 14.51 9.79
C HIS A 38 -8.90 13.96 8.38
N ARG A 39 -8.77 12.64 8.17
CA ARG A 39 -8.98 12.05 6.84
C ARG A 39 -10.44 12.17 6.42
N GLU A 40 -10.67 12.52 5.16
CA GLU A 40 -12.03 12.73 4.64
C GLU A 40 -12.84 11.43 4.53
N HIS A 41 -12.17 10.32 4.21
CA HIS A 41 -12.79 9.02 4.01
C HIS A 41 -11.78 7.88 4.22
N GLU A 42 -12.28 6.64 4.28
CA GLU A 42 -11.50 5.43 4.56
C GLU A 42 -10.59 4.95 3.42
N ARG A 43 -10.51 5.68 2.29
CA ARG A 43 -9.51 5.42 1.25
C ARG A 43 -8.16 6.10 1.52
N TRP A 44 -8.09 6.95 2.52
CA TRP A 44 -6.82 7.48 3.02
C TRP A 44 -6.18 6.49 3.99
N VAL A 45 -4.91 6.18 3.77
CA VAL A 45 -4.13 5.22 4.54
C VAL A 45 -2.88 5.89 5.09
N LEU A 46 -2.57 5.62 6.36
CA LEU A 46 -1.31 6.00 6.99
C LEU A 46 -0.45 4.74 7.14
N LEU A 47 0.78 4.79 6.63
CA LEU A 47 1.76 3.71 6.68
C LEU A 47 2.99 4.14 7.47
N GLY A 48 3.62 3.18 8.13
CA GLY A 48 4.95 3.37 8.68
C GLY A 48 6.00 3.59 7.59
N GLN A 49 7.08 4.27 7.94
CA GLN A 49 8.17 4.63 7.02
C GLN A 49 8.71 3.43 6.21
N HIS A 50 8.72 2.25 6.81
CA HIS A 50 9.27 1.03 6.23
C HIS A 50 8.31 0.25 5.34
N ALA A 51 7.02 0.57 5.32
CA ALA A 51 6.01 -0.29 4.72
C ALA A 51 5.98 -0.25 3.18
N PRO A 52 6.07 0.90 2.50
CA PRO A 52 6.19 0.93 1.05
C PRO A 52 7.60 0.47 0.62
N GLN A 53 7.67 -0.58 -0.17
CA GLN A 53 8.92 -1.16 -0.64
C GLN A 53 9.09 -1.06 -2.16
N SER A 54 7.99 -0.99 -2.91
CA SER A 54 7.98 -0.71 -4.35
C SER A 54 6.59 -0.25 -4.80
N ASN A 55 6.55 0.40 -5.94
CA ASN A 55 5.30 0.82 -6.59
C ASN A 55 4.43 -0.40 -6.97
N GLU A 56 5.06 -1.47 -7.44
CA GLU A 56 4.39 -2.73 -7.83
C GLU A 56 3.74 -3.41 -6.62
N GLN A 57 4.39 -3.37 -5.45
CA GLN A 57 3.82 -3.88 -4.20
C GLN A 57 2.51 -3.16 -3.85
N LEU A 58 2.52 -1.83 -3.91
CA LEU A 58 1.35 -1.01 -3.58
C LEU A 58 0.19 -1.29 -4.56
N TRP A 59 0.47 -1.31 -5.85
CA TRP A 59 -0.55 -1.66 -6.85
C TRP A 59 -1.07 -3.09 -6.69
N THR A 60 -0.22 -4.04 -6.36
CA THR A 60 -0.64 -5.42 -6.13
C THR A 60 -1.56 -5.52 -4.92
N ALA A 61 -1.22 -4.86 -3.81
CA ALA A 61 -2.06 -4.81 -2.61
C ALA A 61 -3.41 -4.12 -2.89
N TRP A 62 -3.40 -3.01 -3.65
CA TRP A 62 -4.61 -2.32 -4.05
C TRP A 62 -5.52 -3.19 -4.92
N ILE A 63 -4.96 -3.90 -5.92
CA ILE A 63 -5.74 -4.80 -6.79
C ILE A 63 -6.46 -5.87 -5.97
N GLN A 64 -5.80 -6.48 -4.99
CA GLN A 64 -6.41 -7.50 -4.16
C GLN A 64 -7.51 -6.91 -3.26
N ALA A 65 -7.24 -5.78 -2.59
CA ALA A 65 -8.23 -5.11 -1.76
C ALA A 65 -9.46 -4.65 -2.57
N ALA A 66 -9.25 -4.04 -3.73
CA ALA A 66 -10.31 -3.58 -4.62
C ALA A 66 -11.16 -4.74 -5.17
N ARG A 67 -10.54 -5.89 -5.48
CA ARG A 67 -11.28 -7.11 -5.88
C ARG A 67 -12.22 -7.58 -4.76
N ASN A 68 -11.74 -7.60 -3.52
CA ASN A 68 -12.55 -8.00 -2.39
C ASN A 68 -13.65 -6.98 -2.08
N GLU A 69 -13.36 -5.69 -2.22
CA GLU A 69 -14.37 -4.63 -2.07
C GLU A 69 -15.50 -4.80 -3.09
N ILE A 70 -15.19 -4.96 -4.38
CA ILE A 70 -16.18 -5.15 -5.44
C ILE A 70 -16.99 -6.43 -5.22
N ARG A 71 -16.35 -7.52 -4.80
CA ARG A 71 -17.02 -8.80 -4.48
C ARG A 71 -17.79 -8.79 -3.17
N LYS A 72 -17.59 -7.79 -2.32
CA LYS A 72 -18.12 -7.73 -0.94
C LYS A 72 -17.63 -8.90 -0.08
N THR A 73 -16.37 -9.26 -0.26
CA THR A 73 -15.70 -10.40 0.42
C THR A 73 -14.50 -9.95 1.26
N MET A 74 -14.40 -8.66 1.57
CA MET A 74 -13.34 -8.15 2.44
C MET A 74 -13.36 -8.86 3.79
N VAL A 75 -12.19 -9.18 4.31
CA VAL A 75 -11.98 -9.67 5.68
C VAL A 75 -12.04 -8.51 6.66
N ALA A 76 -11.48 -7.37 6.26
CA ALA A 76 -11.53 -6.13 7.02
C ALA A 76 -12.89 -5.42 6.87
N ARG A 77 -13.17 -4.50 7.81
CA ARG A 77 -14.40 -3.69 7.79
C ARG A 77 -14.32 -2.50 6.83
N SER A 78 -13.12 -2.08 6.46
CA SER A 78 -12.85 -0.94 5.60
C SER A 78 -11.76 -1.26 4.58
N VAL A 79 -11.75 -0.53 3.47
CA VAL A 79 -10.84 -0.79 2.35
C VAL A 79 -9.38 -0.48 2.70
N ASP A 80 -9.12 0.50 3.58
CA ASP A 80 -7.79 0.80 4.09
C ASP A 80 -7.21 -0.36 4.92
N ALA A 81 -8.01 -0.93 5.82
CA ALA A 81 -7.60 -2.08 6.60
C ALA A 81 -7.43 -3.34 5.74
N GLU A 82 -8.26 -3.53 4.70
CA GLU A 82 -8.10 -4.61 3.72
C GLU A 82 -6.80 -4.44 2.91
N PHE A 83 -6.49 -3.22 2.48
CA PHE A 83 -5.24 -2.91 1.81
C PHE A 83 -4.01 -3.19 2.71
N LEU A 84 -4.06 -2.75 3.97
CA LEU A 84 -2.99 -3.02 4.95
C LEU A 84 -2.76 -4.53 5.15
N ARG A 85 -3.84 -5.30 5.19
CA ARG A 85 -3.78 -6.76 5.31
C ARG A 85 -2.99 -7.40 4.16
N TYR A 86 -3.28 -6.98 2.93
CA TYR A 86 -2.54 -7.44 1.77
C TYR A 86 -1.09 -6.94 1.76
N LEU A 87 -0.87 -5.66 2.06
CA LEU A 87 0.47 -5.08 2.10
C LEU A 87 1.39 -5.82 3.09
N ALA A 88 0.85 -6.20 4.24
CA ALA A 88 1.55 -6.94 5.29
C ALA A 88 1.54 -8.47 5.09
N GLY A 89 0.93 -8.97 4.01
CA GLY A 89 0.90 -10.41 3.67
C GLY A 89 0.27 -11.28 4.75
N THR A 90 -0.75 -10.81 5.46
CA THR A 90 -1.37 -11.53 6.56
C THR A 90 -2.89 -11.54 6.46
N HIS A 91 -3.51 -12.58 7.05
CA HIS A 91 -4.97 -12.64 7.17
C HIS A 91 -5.49 -11.87 8.41
N HIS A 92 -4.62 -11.56 9.36
CA HIS A 92 -4.98 -10.96 10.65
C HIS A 92 -4.83 -9.45 10.63
N ILE A 93 -5.93 -8.73 10.85
CA ILE A 93 -5.97 -7.26 10.80
C ILE A 93 -5.05 -6.62 11.85
N SER A 94 -5.02 -7.13 13.08
CA SER A 94 -4.13 -6.62 14.13
C SER A 94 -2.66 -6.76 13.77
N GLU A 95 -2.29 -7.85 13.13
CA GLU A 95 -0.93 -8.09 12.65
C GLU A 95 -0.59 -7.16 11.47
N ALA A 96 -1.54 -6.91 10.57
CA ALA A 96 -1.36 -5.96 9.48
C ALA A 96 -1.02 -4.55 9.99
N PHE A 97 -1.74 -4.05 10.97
CA PHE A 97 -1.43 -2.77 11.62
C PHE A 97 -0.08 -2.78 12.33
N SER A 98 0.27 -3.88 13.01
CA SER A 98 1.58 -4.02 13.66
C SER A 98 2.73 -4.03 12.67
N ARG A 99 2.56 -4.65 11.49
CA ARG A 99 3.62 -4.79 10.48
C ARG A 99 3.77 -3.58 9.56
N ALA A 100 2.66 -2.96 9.15
CA ALA A 100 2.66 -1.89 8.14
C ALA A 100 2.36 -0.49 8.71
N GLY A 101 1.88 -0.39 9.94
CA GLY A 101 1.57 0.89 10.59
C GLY A 101 2.81 1.64 11.08
N VAL A 102 2.59 2.86 11.56
CA VAL A 102 3.61 3.69 12.22
C VAL A 102 4.11 2.98 13.48
N GLN A 103 5.42 2.99 13.68
CA GLN A 103 6.11 2.33 14.81
C GLN A 103 6.66 3.37 15.78
N ASP A 104 6.91 2.95 17.03
CA ASP A 104 7.57 3.79 18.02
C ASP A 104 8.94 4.29 17.54
N GLY A 105 9.19 5.57 17.76
CA GLY A 105 10.44 6.22 17.38
C GLY A 105 10.55 6.59 15.89
N GLN A 106 9.50 6.39 15.09
CA GLN A 106 9.45 6.91 13.73
C GLN A 106 8.93 8.35 13.72
N SER A 107 9.68 9.26 13.11
CA SER A 107 9.24 10.64 12.82
C SER A 107 8.72 10.79 11.39
N SER A 108 8.94 9.79 10.53
CA SER A 108 8.50 9.78 9.13
C SER A 108 7.46 8.70 8.89
N ALA A 109 6.52 9.00 8.02
CA ALA A 109 5.44 8.10 7.62
C ALA A 109 5.08 8.32 6.14
N TRP A 110 4.17 7.52 5.64
CA TRP A 110 3.59 7.70 4.31
C TRP A 110 2.07 7.87 4.41
N VAL A 111 1.56 8.81 3.65
CA VAL A 111 0.12 8.99 3.46
C VAL A 111 -0.20 8.67 2.01
N LEU A 112 -1.17 7.82 1.78
CA LEU A 112 -1.60 7.46 0.44
C LEU A 112 -3.13 7.49 0.32
N ARG A 113 -3.62 7.61 -0.91
CA ARG A 113 -5.03 7.51 -1.23
C ARG A 113 -5.26 6.33 -2.17
N LEU A 114 -6.09 5.39 -1.73
CA LEU A 114 -6.50 4.25 -2.55
C LEU A 114 -7.41 4.72 -3.68
N PRO A 115 -7.05 4.54 -4.96
CA PRO A 115 -7.92 4.88 -6.07
C PRO A 115 -9.23 4.11 -6.02
N ASP A 116 -10.30 4.72 -6.53
CA ASP A 116 -11.52 3.98 -6.80
C ASP A 116 -11.28 2.97 -7.91
N ALA A 117 -11.85 1.80 -7.78
CA ALA A 117 -11.76 0.79 -8.80
C ALA A 117 -12.79 1.04 -9.92
N ALA A 118 -12.35 0.90 -11.18
CA ALA A 118 -13.21 0.76 -12.32
C ALA A 118 -13.24 -0.71 -12.75
N GLY A 119 -14.41 -1.33 -12.71
CA GLY A 119 -14.59 -2.74 -13.06
C GLY A 119 -15.88 -3.31 -12.48
N GLU A 120 -16.24 -4.48 -12.96
CA GLU A 120 -17.41 -5.22 -12.50
C GLU A 120 -16.99 -6.51 -11.80
N ALA A 121 -17.82 -7.01 -10.90
CA ALA A 121 -17.55 -8.24 -10.16
C ALA A 121 -17.27 -9.47 -11.05
N ASN A 122 -17.77 -9.45 -12.29
CA ASN A 122 -17.61 -10.54 -13.24
C ASN A 122 -16.36 -10.41 -14.13
N ASP A 123 -15.69 -9.24 -14.11
CA ASP A 123 -14.51 -8.97 -14.96
C ASP A 123 -13.36 -8.34 -14.16
N LEU A 124 -12.94 -9.03 -13.12
CA LEU A 124 -11.87 -8.55 -12.23
C LEU A 124 -10.47 -8.73 -12.82
N GLY A 125 -10.36 -9.37 -13.98
CA GLY A 125 -9.10 -9.47 -14.74
C GLY A 125 -8.66 -8.13 -15.33
N HIS A 126 -9.61 -7.24 -15.57
CA HIS A 126 -9.39 -5.91 -16.15
C HIS A 126 -9.59 -4.76 -15.15
N LEU A 127 -9.43 -5.03 -13.86
CA LEU A 127 -9.55 -4.02 -12.82
C LEU A 127 -8.51 -2.92 -13.02
N GLN A 128 -8.98 -1.68 -13.05
CA GLN A 128 -8.12 -0.51 -13.21
C GLN A 128 -8.55 0.60 -12.23
N PRO A 129 -7.63 1.53 -11.88
CA PRO A 129 -8.01 2.75 -11.19
C PRO A 129 -9.03 3.52 -12.01
N ARG A 130 -10.04 4.10 -11.36
CA ARG A 130 -10.99 4.96 -12.04
C ARG A 130 -10.29 6.25 -12.47
N ALA A 131 -10.39 6.60 -13.74
CA ALA A 131 -9.79 7.82 -14.27
C ALA A 131 -10.36 9.07 -13.56
N GLY A 132 -9.49 10.05 -13.28
CA GLY A 132 -9.87 11.37 -12.73
C GLY A 132 -9.65 11.55 -11.23
N GLY A 133 -9.26 10.50 -10.49
CA GLY A 133 -8.97 10.60 -9.04
C GLY A 133 -7.62 11.24 -8.69
N ASP A 134 -6.65 11.19 -9.60
CA ASP A 134 -5.27 11.57 -9.29
C ASP A 134 -5.00 13.08 -9.35
N THR A 135 -5.81 13.84 -10.09
CA THR A 135 -5.58 15.29 -10.30
C THR A 135 -5.78 16.14 -9.04
N THR A 136 -6.39 15.59 -7.99
CA THR A 136 -6.64 16.30 -6.72
C THR A 136 -5.72 15.81 -5.59
N PHE A 137 -4.97 14.70 -5.79
CA PHE A 137 -4.19 14.08 -4.71
C PHE A 137 -3.22 15.04 -4.03
N GLU A 138 -2.44 15.80 -4.80
CA GLU A 138 -1.47 16.77 -4.26
C GLU A 138 -2.17 17.84 -3.39
N ALA A 139 -3.26 18.42 -3.88
CA ALA A 139 -4.01 19.44 -3.15
C ALA A 139 -4.68 18.87 -1.89
N ASP A 140 -5.17 17.64 -1.96
CA ASP A 140 -5.82 16.95 -0.84
C ASP A 140 -4.79 16.58 0.23
N VAL A 141 -3.58 16.13 -0.19
CA VAL A 141 -2.44 15.91 0.74
C VAL A 141 -2.04 17.21 1.43
N GLU A 142 -1.87 18.31 0.69
CA GLU A 142 -1.51 19.60 1.27
C GLU A 142 -2.55 20.04 2.33
N SER A 143 -3.82 19.89 2.01
CA SER A 143 -4.92 20.20 2.93
C SER A 143 -4.88 19.35 4.20
N LEU A 144 -4.65 18.05 4.05
CA LEU A 144 -4.56 17.10 5.15
C LEU A 144 -3.33 17.40 6.03
N MET A 145 -2.17 17.67 5.42
CA MET A 145 -0.94 18.03 6.15
C MET A 145 -1.14 19.29 6.99
N LYS A 146 -1.78 20.29 6.42
CA LYS A 146 -2.12 21.53 7.16
C LYS A 146 -3.02 21.26 8.35
N ALA A 147 -4.03 20.40 8.19
CA ALA A 147 -4.94 20.05 9.27
C ALA A 147 -4.26 19.26 10.40
N LEU A 148 -3.28 18.42 10.06
CA LEU A 148 -2.51 17.59 10.99
C LEU A 148 -1.32 18.33 11.62
N GLY A 149 -0.88 19.45 11.03
CA GLY A 149 0.37 20.12 11.41
C GLY A 149 1.60 19.25 11.08
N TRP A 150 1.52 18.46 9.99
CA TRP A 150 2.60 17.65 9.46
C TRP A 150 3.25 18.34 8.26
N THR A 151 4.44 17.90 7.88
CA THR A 151 5.17 18.44 6.73
C THR A 151 5.38 17.35 5.70
N GLN A 152 5.05 17.62 4.44
CA GLN A 152 5.38 16.72 3.34
C GLN A 152 6.90 16.74 3.11
N THR A 153 7.49 15.56 2.91
CA THR A 153 8.90 15.37 2.59
C THR A 153 9.06 14.90 1.13
N MET A 154 10.30 14.72 0.70
CA MET A 154 10.63 14.34 -0.70
C MET A 154 11.26 12.94 -0.76
N ASP A 155 10.90 12.05 0.16
CA ASP A 155 11.43 10.70 0.16
C ASP A 155 10.85 9.89 -0.99
N ASN A 156 11.66 8.96 -1.52
CA ASN A 156 11.25 8.04 -2.56
C ASN A 156 11.06 6.63 -1.99
N ILE A 157 10.09 5.91 -2.51
CA ILE A 157 9.91 4.49 -2.19
C ILE A 157 11.15 3.74 -2.67
N SER A 158 11.74 2.95 -1.79
CA SER A 158 12.87 2.09 -2.10
C SER A 158 12.83 0.81 -1.29
N PHE A 159 13.22 -0.29 -1.94
CA PHE A 159 13.34 -1.58 -1.26
C PHE A 159 14.42 -1.54 -0.18
N SER A 160 14.09 -2.05 1.00
CA SER A 160 15.05 -2.29 2.07
C SER A 160 14.82 -3.67 2.70
N ILE A 161 15.90 -4.37 3.00
CA ILE A 161 15.84 -5.69 3.65
C ILE A 161 15.17 -5.60 5.02
N GLU A 162 15.48 -4.55 5.77
CA GLU A 162 14.88 -4.32 7.09
C GLU A 162 13.38 -4.05 6.97
N GLY A 163 12.96 -3.18 6.05
CA GLY A 163 11.55 -2.88 5.82
C GLY A 163 10.77 -4.12 5.38
N ALA A 164 11.31 -4.90 4.46
CA ALA A 164 10.71 -6.14 4.02
C ALA A 164 10.52 -7.14 5.18
N ARG A 165 11.54 -7.31 6.03
CA ARG A 165 11.45 -8.18 7.22
C ARG A 165 10.41 -7.69 8.24
N ARG A 166 10.28 -6.39 8.43
CA ARG A 166 9.25 -5.81 9.32
C ARG A 166 7.84 -6.08 8.82
N LEU A 167 7.65 -6.10 7.50
CA LEU A 167 6.39 -6.52 6.89
C LEU A 167 6.10 -8.02 7.03
N GLY A 168 7.09 -8.81 7.47
CA GLY A 168 6.99 -10.27 7.58
C GLY A 168 7.42 -11.03 6.33
N VAL A 169 8.10 -10.36 5.40
CA VAL A 169 8.61 -10.99 4.17
C VAL A 169 9.74 -11.95 4.51
N ASP A 170 9.60 -13.21 4.12
CA ASP A 170 10.70 -14.17 4.14
C ASP A 170 11.59 -13.94 2.92
N LEU A 171 12.86 -13.63 3.19
CA LEU A 171 13.87 -13.37 2.16
C LEU A 171 14.77 -14.59 1.91
N ASP A 172 14.60 -15.67 2.66
CA ASP A 172 15.39 -16.86 2.52
C ASP A 172 15.13 -17.54 1.16
N GLY A 173 16.21 -17.92 0.49
CA GLY A 173 16.13 -18.51 -0.84
C GLY A 173 15.95 -17.51 -2.00
N TRP A 174 15.71 -16.23 -1.75
CA TRP A 174 15.61 -15.22 -2.80
C TRP A 174 17.02 -14.79 -3.26
N PRO A 175 17.31 -14.84 -4.59
CA PRO A 175 18.54 -14.28 -5.13
C PRO A 175 18.65 -12.79 -4.80
N GLU A 176 19.86 -12.32 -4.49
CA GLU A 176 20.07 -10.93 -4.06
C GLU A 176 19.47 -9.89 -5.04
N GLY A 177 19.68 -10.08 -6.33
CA GLY A 177 19.15 -9.18 -7.39
C GLY A 177 17.64 -9.26 -7.59
N ARG A 178 16.93 -10.17 -6.91
CA ARG A 178 15.47 -10.35 -7.02
C ARG A 178 14.74 -10.23 -5.68
N ARG A 179 15.42 -9.81 -4.63
CA ARG A 179 14.80 -9.66 -3.31
C ARG A 179 13.65 -8.65 -3.29
N SER A 180 13.70 -7.62 -4.12
CA SER A 180 12.59 -6.68 -4.26
C SER A 180 11.31 -7.31 -4.80
N GLU A 181 11.39 -8.42 -5.54
CA GLU A 181 10.22 -9.14 -6.04
C GLU A 181 9.50 -9.92 -4.92
N SER A 182 10.21 -10.24 -3.84
CA SER A 182 9.64 -10.99 -2.71
C SER A 182 8.50 -10.25 -2.02
N VAL A 183 8.53 -8.90 -1.99
CA VAL A 183 7.46 -8.10 -1.38
C VAL A 183 6.16 -8.21 -2.17
N VAL A 184 6.22 -8.34 -3.49
CA VAL A 184 5.04 -8.57 -4.33
C VAL A 184 4.49 -9.98 -4.11
N ALA A 185 5.36 -10.99 -4.07
CA ALA A 185 4.96 -12.36 -3.76
C ALA A 185 4.32 -12.46 -2.37
N HIS A 186 4.86 -11.75 -1.38
CA HIS A 186 4.33 -11.70 -0.03
C HIS A 186 2.89 -11.16 0.03
N VAL A 187 2.58 -10.10 -0.73
CA VAL A 187 1.20 -9.59 -0.85
C VAL A 187 0.23 -10.68 -1.30
N LEU A 188 0.63 -11.50 -2.28
CA LEU A 188 -0.23 -12.55 -2.83
C LEU A 188 -0.46 -13.72 -1.88
N MET A 189 0.37 -13.88 -0.84
CA MET A 189 0.23 -14.93 0.17
C MET A 189 -0.74 -14.57 1.30
N ALA A 190 -1.27 -13.35 1.35
CA ALA A 190 -2.12 -12.89 2.45
C ALA A 190 -3.36 -13.78 2.70
N ASP A 191 -3.92 -14.38 1.67
CA ASP A 191 -5.11 -15.24 1.78
C ASP A 191 -4.75 -16.71 2.06
N ASP A 192 -3.53 -17.15 1.73
CA ASP A 192 -3.10 -18.54 1.93
C ASP A 192 -2.90 -18.87 3.42
N GLN A 193 -2.61 -17.87 4.24
CA GLN A 193 -2.44 -18.05 5.69
C GLN A 193 -3.75 -18.43 6.41
N SER A 194 -4.92 -18.22 5.77
CA SER A 194 -6.20 -18.63 6.32
C SER A 194 -6.42 -20.14 6.30
N SER A 195 -5.71 -20.88 5.42
CA SER A 195 -5.88 -22.32 5.20
C SER A 195 -5.03 -23.21 6.11
N SER A 196 -4.04 -22.64 6.82
CA SER A 196 -3.09 -23.39 7.65
C SER A 196 -3.57 -23.70 9.09
N HIS A 197 -4.79 -23.30 9.46
CA HIS A 197 -5.40 -23.54 10.78
C HIS A 197 -6.73 -24.30 10.70
N ARG A 198 -6.83 -25.30 9.81
CA ARG A 198 -7.93 -26.27 9.84
C ARG A 198 -7.44 -27.65 10.23
#